data_f9fd57e4c7d8ce785ec8e4a887896e82
#
_entry.id   f9fd57e4c7d8ce785ec8e4a887896e82
#
_cell.length_a   1.000
_cell.length_b   1.000
_cell.length_c   1.000
_cell.angle_alpha   90.00
_cell.angle_beta   90.00
_cell.angle_gamma   90.00
#
_symmetry.space_group_name_H-M   'P 1'
#
loop_
_entity.id
_entity.type
_entity.pdbx_description
1 polymer ?
#
loop_
_entity_poly.entity_id
_entity_poly.type
_entity_poly.pdbx_seq_one_letter_code
_entity_poly.pdbx_strand_id
1 'polypeptide(L)'
;PHGSSTTSKAPHLLPEEPEIIVRGNGCRVWDEKGREFIDFRNSLGPVSLGYRFPAVDEAIRKQLDHGIIFGHPTALECEVSEMLCDVIPCAEQARFLKTGGEACAAAIRIARAYTGREHVIQIGYNGWLNSLASGAKVGPREAAHTIPGVPAAISALYHAAGWNDTDGISAYFDEFPGNVAAVIVAADYRNFELGSTFYPFLREITRKNGALLIYDEIVTGFRVALGG
;
A
#
# COMPACT_ATOMS: atom_id res chain seq x y z
N PRO A 1 -20.38 -15.13 3.11
CA PRO A 1 -20.16 -14.39 1.88
C PRO A 1 -21.09 -13.18 1.86
N HIS A 2 -20.51 -11.99 1.83
CA HIS A 2 -21.28 -10.74 1.87
C HIS A 2 -21.35 -10.07 0.51
N GLY A 3 -21.34 -10.85 -0.58
CA GLY A 3 -21.42 -10.36 -1.95
C GLY A 3 -20.14 -9.73 -2.50
N SER A 4 -19.05 -9.69 -1.72
CA SER A 4 -17.77 -9.16 -2.17
C SER A 4 -16.58 -9.94 -1.61
N SER A 5 -15.45 -9.88 -2.31
CA SER A 5 -14.20 -10.53 -1.85
C SER A 5 -13.48 -9.75 -0.75
N THR A 6 -13.86 -8.51 -0.50
CA THR A 6 -13.31 -7.67 0.57
C THR A 6 -14.42 -6.85 1.25
N THR A 7 -14.28 -6.61 2.54
CA THR A 7 -15.23 -5.76 3.29
C THR A 7 -15.33 -4.34 2.71
N SER A 8 -14.23 -3.80 2.21
CA SER A 8 -14.20 -2.46 1.62
C SER A 8 -15.00 -2.33 0.32
N LYS A 9 -15.34 -3.43 -0.34
CA LYS A 9 -16.19 -3.45 -1.55
C LYS A 9 -17.64 -3.81 -1.25
N ALA A 10 -17.97 -4.25 -0.04
CA ALA A 10 -19.33 -4.63 0.28
C ALA A 10 -20.25 -3.39 0.25
N PRO A 11 -21.39 -3.44 -0.46
CA PRO A 11 -22.42 -2.43 -0.38
C PRO A 11 -23.08 -2.57 1.01
N HIS A 12 -23.07 -1.53 1.82
CA HIS A 12 -23.59 -1.66 3.18
C HIS A 12 -24.05 -0.37 3.84
N LEU A 13 -24.07 0.70 3.12
CA LEU A 13 -24.26 1.99 3.78
C LEU A 13 -25.61 2.64 3.46
N LEU A 14 -26.07 2.58 2.22
CA LEU A 14 -27.31 3.25 1.81
C LEU A 14 -28.12 2.35 0.87
N PRO A 15 -29.48 2.37 0.99
CA PRO A 15 -30.37 1.60 0.08
C PRO A 15 -30.21 1.99 -1.40
N GLU A 16 -29.74 3.21 -1.66
CA GLU A 16 -29.53 3.76 -2.99
C GLU A 16 -28.21 3.30 -3.60
N GLU A 17 -27.27 2.77 -2.82
CA GLU A 17 -25.99 2.27 -3.35
C GLU A 17 -26.19 1.10 -4.33
N PRO A 18 -25.35 1.02 -5.37
CA PRO A 18 -25.40 -0.13 -6.26
C PRO A 18 -24.86 -1.38 -5.55
N GLU A 19 -25.57 -2.49 -5.65
CA GLU A 19 -25.09 -3.77 -5.09
C GLU A 19 -24.00 -4.39 -5.96
N ILE A 20 -24.22 -4.40 -7.30
CA ILE A 20 -23.31 -4.98 -8.28
C ILE A 20 -23.11 -3.98 -9.42
N ILE A 21 -21.87 -3.62 -9.68
CA ILE A 21 -21.47 -2.81 -10.83
C ILE A 21 -21.15 -3.72 -12.00
N VAL A 22 -21.77 -3.47 -13.15
CA VAL A 22 -21.60 -4.27 -14.38
C VAL A 22 -20.87 -3.52 -15.48
N ARG A 23 -20.78 -2.20 -15.42
CA ARG A 23 -20.15 -1.37 -16.46
C ARG A 23 -19.61 -0.07 -15.87
N GLY A 24 -18.48 0.40 -16.44
CA GLY A 24 -17.93 1.73 -16.17
C GLY A 24 -17.51 2.44 -17.44
N ASN A 25 -17.61 3.78 -17.49
CA ASN A 25 -17.10 4.62 -18.56
C ASN A 25 -16.81 6.04 -18.04
N GLY A 26 -15.58 6.52 -18.20
CA GLY A 26 -15.17 7.78 -17.59
C GLY A 26 -15.36 7.74 -16.06
N CYS A 27 -16.09 8.69 -15.50
CA CYS A 27 -16.42 8.73 -14.07
C CYS A 27 -17.76 8.05 -13.72
N ARG A 28 -18.41 7.36 -14.66
CA ARG A 28 -19.73 6.79 -14.47
C ARG A 28 -19.69 5.29 -14.41
N VAL A 29 -20.56 4.72 -13.56
CA VAL A 29 -20.76 3.27 -13.44
C VAL A 29 -22.25 2.95 -13.52
N TRP A 30 -22.56 1.73 -13.93
CA TRP A 30 -23.93 1.22 -14.02
C TRP A 30 -24.04 -0.08 -13.24
N ASP A 31 -25.15 -0.21 -12.53
CA ASP A 31 -25.49 -1.44 -11.84
C ASP A 31 -26.22 -2.45 -12.75
N GLU A 32 -26.50 -3.63 -12.20
CA GLU A 32 -27.24 -4.70 -12.89
C GLU A 32 -28.68 -4.32 -13.24
N LYS A 33 -29.26 -3.32 -12.57
CA LYS A 33 -30.60 -2.77 -12.84
C LYS A 33 -30.58 -1.66 -13.90
N GLY A 34 -29.40 -1.35 -14.44
CA GLY A 34 -29.21 -0.30 -15.43
C GLY A 34 -29.18 1.13 -14.86
N ARG A 35 -29.19 1.31 -13.54
CA ARG A 35 -29.09 2.63 -12.90
C ARG A 35 -27.69 3.17 -13.07
N GLU A 36 -27.59 4.44 -13.39
CA GLU A 36 -26.32 5.15 -13.56
C GLU A 36 -25.92 5.88 -12.28
N PHE A 37 -24.64 5.82 -11.93
CA PHE A 37 -24.05 6.51 -10.79
C PHE A 37 -22.75 7.22 -11.21
N ILE A 38 -22.43 8.31 -10.51
CA ILE A 38 -21.08 8.91 -10.56
C ILE A 38 -20.21 8.21 -9.52
N ASP A 39 -19.09 7.65 -9.95
CA ASP A 39 -18.18 6.93 -9.06
C ASP A 39 -17.20 7.86 -8.35
N PHE A 40 -17.54 8.26 -7.14
CA PHE A 40 -16.63 8.98 -6.24
C PHE A 40 -15.68 8.06 -5.46
N ARG A 41 -15.87 6.73 -5.51
CA ARG A 41 -14.97 5.77 -4.87
C ARG A 41 -13.72 5.46 -5.69
N ASN A 42 -13.76 5.77 -6.98
CA ASN A 42 -12.65 5.57 -7.90
C ASN A 42 -12.05 4.15 -7.82
N SER A 43 -12.93 3.15 -7.65
CA SER A 43 -12.54 1.74 -7.39
C SER A 43 -11.54 1.56 -6.24
N LEU A 44 -11.64 2.37 -5.19
CA LEU A 44 -10.70 2.48 -4.06
C LEU A 44 -9.33 3.09 -4.46
N GLY A 45 -9.30 3.92 -5.50
CA GLY A 45 -8.16 4.72 -5.92
C GLY A 45 -7.50 4.38 -7.27
N PRO A 46 -7.53 3.14 -7.80
CA PRO A 46 -6.77 2.82 -9.02
C PRO A 46 -7.32 3.41 -10.32
N VAL A 47 -8.60 3.81 -10.38
CA VAL A 47 -9.23 4.33 -11.61
C VAL A 47 -8.99 5.85 -11.77
N SER A 48 -7.74 6.29 -11.70
CA SER A 48 -7.37 7.71 -11.74
C SER A 48 -7.69 8.39 -13.08
N LEU A 49 -7.63 7.64 -14.18
CA LEU A 49 -7.90 8.14 -15.54
C LEU A 49 -9.37 7.95 -15.97
N GLY A 50 -10.19 7.38 -15.07
CA GLY A 50 -11.54 6.95 -15.40
C GLY A 50 -11.60 5.57 -16.04
N TYR A 51 -12.81 5.01 -16.07
CA TYR A 51 -13.07 3.71 -16.68
C TYR A 51 -12.93 3.78 -18.18
N ARG A 52 -12.35 2.75 -18.79
CA ARG A 52 -12.21 2.62 -20.26
C ARG A 52 -11.44 3.80 -20.88
N PHE A 53 -10.35 4.21 -20.27
CA PHE A 53 -9.50 5.25 -20.87
C PHE A 53 -8.94 4.74 -22.21
N PRO A 54 -9.25 5.40 -23.36
CA PRO A 54 -9.05 4.79 -24.68
C PRO A 54 -7.61 4.37 -24.98
N ALA A 55 -6.63 5.20 -24.61
CA ALA A 55 -5.23 4.90 -24.88
C ALA A 55 -4.72 3.68 -24.10
N VAL A 56 -5.18 3.51 -22.84
CA VAL A 56 -4.83 2.35 -22.00
C VAL A 56 -5.50 1.09 -22.53
N ASP A 57 -6.79 1.15 -22.83
CA ASP A 57 -7.53 0.01 -23.41
C ASP A 57 -6.89 -0.48 -24.71
N GLU A 58 -6.47 0.45 -25.58
CA GLU A 58 -5.83 0.11 -26.84
C GLU A 58 -4.44 -0.52 -26.65
N ALA A 59 -3.64 0.01 -25.72
CA ALA A 59 -2.34 -0.58 -25.38
C ALA A 59 -2.50 -2.01 -24.85
N ILE A 60 -3.52 -2.25 -24.00
CA ILE A 60 -3.82 -3.59 -23.48
C ILE A 60 -4.21 -4.54 -24.62
N ARG A 61 -5.09 -4.12 -25.55
CA ARG A 61 -5.50 -4.96 -26.70
C ARG A 61 -4.29 -5.35 -27.56
N LYS A 62 -3.44 -4.39 -27.89
CA LYS A 62 -2.20 -4.67 -28.63
C LYS A 62 -1.29 -5.65 -27.92
N GLN A 63 -1.14 -5.52 -26.61
CA GLN A 63 -0.32 -6.45 -25.85
C GLN A 63 -0.92 -7.87 -25.80
N LEU A 64 -2.23 -8.01 -25.78
CA LEU A 64 -2.89 -9.33 -25.86
C LEU A 64 -2.55 -10.08 -27.14
N ASP A 65 -2.40 -9.38 -28.28
CA ASP A 65 -2.02 -9.98 -29.56
C ASP A 65 -0.58 -10.54 -29.55
N HIS A 66 0.27 -10.04 -28.64
CA HIS A 66 1.67 -10.50 -28.46
C HIS A 66 1.86 -11.45 -27.28
N GLY A 67 0.83 -11.63 -26.45
CA GLY A 67 0.89 -12.41 -25.22
C GLY A 67 1.21 -11.56 -23.99
N ILE A 68 0.89 -12.07 -22.80
CA ILE A 68 0.95 -11.32 -21.53
C ILE A 68 1.78 -11.99 -20.43
N ILE A 69 2.19 -13.25 -20.64
CA ILE A 69 2.99 -14.00 -19.66
C ILE A 69 4.14 -14.67 -20.39
N PHE A 70 5.36 -14.37 -19.96
CA PHE A 70 6.58 -14.90 -20.58
C PHE A 70 7.53 -15.47 -19.52
N GLY A 71 8.33 -16.48 -19.90
CA GLY A 71 9.37 -17.05 -19.04
C GLY A 71 10.69 -16.29 -19.05
N HIS A 72 10.75 -15.16 -19.79
CA HIS A 72 11.93 -14.29 -19.91
C HIS A 72 11.51 -12.84 -19.71
N PRO A 73 12.45 -11.93 -19.37
CA PRO A 73 12.20 -10.50 -19.30
C PRO A 73 11.67 -9.95 -20.62
N THR A 74 10.81 -8.95 -20.55
CA THR A 74 10.23 -8.26 -21.70
C THR A 74 10.75 -6.83 -21.79
N ALA A 75 10.76 -6.25 -23.00
CA ALA A 75 11.12 -4.85 -23.17
C ALA A 75 10.24 -3.92 -22.33
N LEU A 76 8.93 -4.23 -22.23
CA LEU A 76 7.99 -3.45 -21.45
C LEU A 76 8.34 -3.41 -19.94
N GLU A 77 8.85 -4.51 -19.36
CA GLU A 77 9.32 -4.50 -17.96
C GLU A 77 10.53 -3.56 -17.78
N CYS A 78 11.46 -3.56 -18.74
CA CYS A 78 12.62 -2.67 -18.70
C CYS A 78 12.19 -1.21 -18.82
N GLU A 79 11.37 -0.88 -19.82
CA GLU A 79 10.85 0.48 -20.04
C GLU A 79 10.12 1.03 -18.82
N VAL A 80 9.25 0.22 -18.19
CA VAL A 80 8.52 0.64 -16.98
C VAL A 80 9.45 0.78 -15.79
N SER A 81 10.46 -0.09 -15.64
CA SER A 81 11.46 0.03 -14.57
C SER A 81 12.28 1.32 -14.70
N GLU A 82 12.74 1.64 -15.90
CA GLU A 82 13.46 2.88 -16.19
C GLU A 82 12.60 4.11 -15.89
N MET A 83 11.35 4.11 -16.38
CA MET A 83 10.41 5.20 -16.11
C MET A 83 10.14 5.40 -14.62
N LEU A 84 10.00 4.33 -13.85
CA LEU A 84 9.81 4.43 -12.40
C LEU A 84 11.04 5.02 -11.70
N CYS A 85 12.24 4.62 -12.11
CA CYS A 85 13.47 5.19 -11.56
C CYS A 85 13.65 6.66 -11.94
N ASP A 86 13.18 7.08 -13.10
CA ASP A 86 13.24 8.48 -13.54
C ASP A 86 12.27 9.39 -12.77
N VAL A 87 11.08 8.89 -12.43
CA VAL A 87 10.04 9.73 -11.81
C VAL A 87 9.97 9.66 -10.29
N ILE A 88 10.44 8.57 -9.67
CA ILE A 88 10.44 8.41 -8.22
C ILE A 88 11.80 8.79 -7.65
N PRO A 89 11.94 9.88 -6.88
CA PRO A 89 13.24 10.44 -6.49
C PRO A 89 14.16 9.50 -5.72
N CYS A 90 13.62 8.52 -5.00
CA CYS A 90 14.41 7.56 -4.21
C CYS A 90 14.62 6.21 -4.91
N ALA A 91 14.08 6.01 -6.12
CA ALA A 91 14.15 4.73 -6.81
C ALA A 91 15.41 4.64 -7.68
N GLU A 92 16.32 3.74 -7.33
CA GLU A 92 17.47 3.36 -8.15
C GLU A 92 17.20 2.06 -8.92
N GLN A 93 16.25 1.27 -8.45
CA GLN A 93 15.83 0.01 -9.05
C GLN A 93 14.34 -0.21 -8.78
N ALA A 94 13.68 -0.95 -9.67
CA ALA A 94 12.29 -1.34 -9.52
C ALA A 94 12.12 -2.86 -9.62
N ARG A 95 11.18 -3.41 -8.83
CA ARG A 95 10.78 -4.80 -8.90
C ARG A 95 9.27 -4.93 -8.86
N PHE A 96 8.71 -5.67 -9.80
CA PHE A 96 7.27 -5.86 -9.93
C PHE A 96 6.76 -7.04 -9.12
N LEU A 97 5.61 -6.84 -8.44
CA LEU A 97 4.84 -7.86 -7.75
C LEU A 97 3.36 -7.73 -8.13
N LYS A 98 2.54 -8.71 -7.75
CA LYS A 98 1.15 -8.77 -8.20
C LYS A 98 0.20 -7.92 -7.36
N THR A 99 0.46 -7.78 -6.05
CA THR A 99 -0.43 -7.09 -5.11
C THR A 99 0.36 -6.18 -4.18
N GLY A 100 -0.32 -5.17 -3.61
CA GLY A 100 0.29 -4.27 -2.63
C GLY A 100 0.76 -4.99 -1.36
N GLY A 101 -0.01 -5.96 -0.88
CA GLY A 101 0.40 -6.76 0.29
C GLY A 101 1.69 -7.56 0.03
N GLU A 102 1.85 -8.11 -1.18
CA GLU A 102 3.10 -8.77 -1.58
C GLU A 102 4.26 -7.78 -1.70
N ALA A 103 4.02 -6.59 -2.25
CA ALA A 103 5.04 -5.56 -2.35
C ALA A 103 5.53 -5.10 -0.97
N CYS A 104 4.62 -4.83 -0.03
CA CYS A 104 4.98 -4.49 1.35
C CYS A 104 5.71 -5.63 2.06
N ALA A 105 5.26 -6.88 1.89
CA ALA A 105 5.92 -8.05 2.45
C ALA A 105 7.34 -8.24 1.90
N ALA A 106 7.53 -8.02 0.60
CA ALA A 106 8.84 -8.06 -0.05
C ALA A 106 9.76 -6.94 0.46
N ALA A 107 9.24 -5.72 0.60
CA ALA A 107 10.00 -4.59 1.14
C ALA A 107 10.47 -4.85 2.58
N ILE A 108 9.61 -5.40 3.43
CA ILE A 108 9.98 -5.81 4.80
C ILE A 108 11.04 -6.92 4.79
N ARG A 109 10.90 -7.91 3.92
CA ARG A 109 11.90 -8.98 3.77
C ARG A 109 13.26 -8.44 3.34
N ILE A 110 13.28 -7.50 2.40
CA ILE A 110 14.50 -6.82 1.95
C ILE A 110 15.11 -6.01 3.10
N ALA A 111 14.29 -5.26 3.83
CA ALA A 111 14.76 -4.47 4.98
C ALA A 111 15.41 -5.33 6.05
N ARG A 112 14.79 -6.47 6.40
CA ARG A 112 15.38 -7.43 7.34
C ARG A 112 16.70 -8.02 6.83
N ALA A 113 16.74 -8.41 5.56
CA ALA A 113 17.95 -8.97 4.95
C ALA A 113 19.10 -7.95 4.91
N TYR A 114 18.79 -6.69 4.58
CA TYR A 114 19.78 -5.62 4.49
C TYR A 114 20.32 -5.20 5.85
N THR A 115 19.45 -5.08 6.85
CA THR A 115 19.84 -4.60 8.19
C THR A 115 20.32 -5.71 9.11
N GLY A 116 19.99 -6.98 8.85
CA GLY A 116 20.21 -8.10 9.76
C GLY A 116 19.32 -8.05 11.02
N ARG A 117 18.23 -7.31 11.00
CA ARG A 117 17.36 -7.01 12.14
C ARG A 117 15.96 -7.59 11.94
N GLU A 118 15.15 -7.66 13.00
CA GLU A 118 13.89 -8.42 12.98
C GLU A 118 12.63 -7.57 13.13
N HIS A 119 12.64 -6.55 14.01
CA HIS A 119 11.43 -5.80 14.34
C HIS A 119 11.04 -4.80 13.25
N VAL A 120 9.72 -4.58 13.11
CA VAL A 120 9.13 -3.63 12.16
C VAL A 120 8.11 -2.77 12.89
N ILE A 121 8.21 -1.46 12.73
CA ILE A 121 7.20 -0.51 13.19
C ILE A 121 6.27 -0.22 12.01
N GLN A 122 4.97 -0.44 12.20
CA GLN A 122 3.96 -0.31 11.15
C GLN A 122 2.99 0.82 11.46
N ILE A 123 2.80 1.73 10.50
CA ILE A 123 1.92 2.89 10.62
C ILE A 123 0.87 2.79 9.50
N GLY A 124 -0.40 2.73 9.88
CA GLY A 124 -1.52 2.58 8.95
C GLY A 124 -1.67 1.15 8.40
N TYR A 125 -2.43 1.03 7.31
CA TYR A 125 -2.74 -0.26 6.69
C TYR A 125 -1.78 -0.55 5.53
N ASN A 126 -0.99 -1.60 5.66
CA ASN A 126 0.00 -2.02 4.66
C ASN A 126 -0.30 -3.43 4.09
N GLY A 127 -1.52 -3.92 4.25
CA GLY A 127 -1.94 -5.25 3.82
C GLY A 127 -2.27 -6.19 5.00
N TRP A 128 -2.54 -7.46 4.70
CA TRP A 128 -3.04 -8.45 5.68
C TRP A 128 -2.23 -9.76 5.72
N LEU A 129 -1.11 -9.84 4.99
CA LEU A 129 -0.24 -11.01 5.01
C LEU A 129 0.48 -11.15 6.37
N ASN A 130 0.94 -12.35 6.69
CA ASN A 130 1.64 -12.64 7.96
C ASN A 130 2.82 -11.70 8.25
N SER A 131 3.52 -11.25 7.20
CA SER A 131 4.59 -10.27 7.31
C SER A 131 4.13 -8.86 7.72
N LEU A 132 2.82 -8.64 7.83
CA LEU A 132 2.15 -7.40 8.18
C LEU A 132 1.18 -7.64 9.35
N ALA A 133 1.61 -8.41 10.31
CA ALA A 133 0.81 -9.01 11.37
C ALA A 133 0.13 -8.01 12.33
N SER A 134 0.64 -6.78 12.45
CA SER A 134 0.02 -5.76 13.30
C SER A 134 -1.27 -5.19 12.73
N GLY A 135 -1.50 -5.34 11.42
CA GLY A 135 -2.72 -4.85 10.75
C GLY A 135 -2.95 -3.35 10.91
N ALA A 136 -4.12 -2.88 10.48
CA ALA A 136 -4.52 -1.47 10.56
C ALA A 136 -5.03 -1.04 11.95
N LYS A 137 -4.79 -1.77 13.00
CA LYS A 137 -5.28 -1.38 14.34
C LYS A 137 -4.39 -0.28 14.90
N VAL A 138 -4.85 0.94 14.68
CA VAL A 138 -4.32 2.13 15.33
C VAL A 138 -4.95 2.22 16.72
N GLY A 139 -4.16 2.00 17.73
CA GLY A 139 -4.54 2.16 19.13
C GLY A 139 -3.30 2.44 19.97
N PRO A 140 -3.47 2.95 21.18
CA PRO A 140 -2.35 3.09 22.07
C PRO A 140 -1.65 1.73 22.26
N ARG A 141 -0.40 1.75 22.64
CA ARG A 141 0.57 0.67 22.81
C ARG A 141 0.10 -0.52 23.70
N GLU A 142 -1.19 -0.77 23.74
CA GLU A 142 -1.78 -1.87 24.49
C GLU A 142 -1.55 -3.19 23.77
N ALA A 143 -0.89 -4.09 24.51
CA ALA A 143 -0.73 -5.53 24.33
C ALA A 143 -0.78 -6.02 22.88
N ALA A 144 0.26 -6.73 22.46
CA ALA A 144 0.33 -7.47 21.19
C ALA A 144 -1.04 -8.07 20.84
N HIS A 145 -1.81 -7.38 19.99
CA HIS A 145 -3.08 -7.90 19.54
C HIS A 145 -2.79 -9.14 18.69
N THR A 146 -3.11 -10.30 19.22
CA THR A 146 -3.07 -11.54 18.44
C THR A 146 -4.05 -11.41 17.28
N ILE A 147 -3.54 -11.26 16.09
CA ILE A 147 -4.34 -11.30 14.89
C ILE A 147 -4.69 -12.77 14.62
N PRO A 148 -5.97 -13.11 14.49
CA PRO A 148 -6.36 -14.50 14.22
C PRO A 148 -5.63 -15.06 13.00
N GLY A 149 -5.04 -16.24 13.16
CA GLY A 149 -4.29 -16.93 12.12
C GLY A 149 -2.82 -16.50 11.98
N VAL A 150 -2.35 -15.53 12.75
CA VAL A 150 -0.94 -15.14 12.78
C VAL A 150 -0.28 -15.71 14.03
N PRO A 151 0.79 -16.54 13.89
CA PRO A 151 1.52 -17.08 15.04
C PRO A 151 2.09 -15.99 15.94
N ALA A 152 2.05 -16.18 17.25
CA ALA A 152 2.54 -15.21 18.23
C ALA A 152 3.99 -14.80 18.00
N ALA A 153 4.85 -15.73 17.60
CA ALA A 153 6.24 -15.45 17.28
C ALA A 153 6.43 -14.48 16.10
N ILE A 154 5.49 -14.47 15.15
CA ILE A 154 5.49 -13.49 14.06
C ILE A 154 4.93 -12.17 14.54
N SER A 155 3.80 -12.18 15.25
CA SER A 155 3.16 -10.97 15.78
C SER A 155 4.11 -10.17 16.69
N ALA A 156 4.93 -10.83 17.49
CA ALA A 156 5.89 -10.21 18.40
C ALA A 156 6.95 -9.34 17.69
N LEU A 157 7.15 -9.52 16.39
CA LEU A 157 8.10 -8.75 15.59
C LEU A 157 7.49 -7.50 14.93
N TYR A 158 6.19 -7.24 15.14
CA TYR A 158 5.47 -6.13 14.52
C TYR A 158 4.84 -5.22 15.57
N HIS A 159 5.09 -3.93 15.44
CA HIS A 159 4.67 -2.91 16.39
C HIS A 159 3.84 -1.86 15.66
N ALA A 160 2.57 -1.72 16.04
CA ALA A 160 1.69 -0.72 15.47
C ALA A 160 1.90 0.64 16.15
N ALA A 161 2.04 1.69 15.35
CA ALA A 161 2.06 3.06 15.81
C ALA A 161 1.00 3.88 15.08
N GLY A 162 0.50 4.92 15.74
CA GLY A 162 -0.42 5.87 15.14
C GLY A 162 0.28 6.85 14.20
N TRP A 163 -0.49 7.49 13.33
CA TRP A 163 -0.04 8.66 12.62
C TRP A 163 0.30 9.77 13.62
N ASN A 164 1.46 10.40 13.43
CA ASN A 164 1.99 11.46 14.28
C ASN A 164 2.29 11.05 15.75
N ASP A 165 2.35 9.76 16.04
CA ASP A 165 2.76 9.22 17.35
C ASP A 165 4.29 9.14 17.46
N THR A 166 4.92 10.31 17.55
CA THR A 166 6.39 10.42 17.62
C THR A 166 6.99 9.79 18.87
N ASP A 167 6.29 9.89 20.00
CA ASP A 167 6.72 9.35 21.27
C ASP A 167 6.62 7.82 21.30
N GLY A 168 5.52 7.26 20.80
CA GLY A 168 5.34 5.82 20.69
C GLY A 168 6.37 5.18 19.76
N ILE A 169 6.64 5.83 18.61
CA ILE A 169 7.67 5.37 17.67
C ILE A 169 9.06 5.41 18.31
N SER A 170 9.39 6.50 19.00
CA SER A 170 10.68 6.65 19.70
C SER A 170 10.85 5.57 20.77
N ALA A 171 9.80 5.31 21.54
CA ALA A 171 9.80 4.28 22.57
C ALA A 171 10.04 2.86 22.02
N TYR A 172 9.60 2.54 20.81
CA TYR A 172 9.92 1.24 20.18
C TYR A 172 11.41 1.13 19.83
N PHE A 173 12.05 2.21 19.39
CA PHE A 173 13.49 2.20 19.16
C PHE A 173 14.29 2.04 20.47
N ASP A 174 13.79 2.59 21.57
CA ASP A 174 14.40 2.43 22.90
C ASP A 174 14.18 1.02 23.47
N GLU A 175 13.03 0.40 23.18
CA GLU A 175 12.71 -0.97 23.61
C GLU A 175 13.49 -2.03 22.83
N PHE A 176 13.74 -1.78 21.53
CA PHE A 176 14.45 -2.72 20.65
C PHE A 176 15.72 -2.07 20.06
N PRO A 177 16.70 -1.68 20.90
CA PRO A 177 17.87 -0.95 20.47
C PRO A 177 18.69 -1.77 19.47
N GLY A 178 18.92 -1.20 18.29
CA GLY A 178 19.68 -1.87 17.23
C GLY A 178 18.98 -3.05 16.55
N ASN A 179 17.71 -3.34 16.86
CA ASN A 179 16.97 -4.47 16.28
C ASN A 179 15.71 -4.10 15.47
N VAL A 180 15.45 -2.81 15.28
CA VAL A 180 14.40 -2.37 14.35
C VAL A 180 14.94 -2.36 12.92
N ALA A 181 14.38 -3.20 12.05
CA ALA A 181 14.75 -3.31 10.64
C ALA A 181 14.18 -2.16 9.81
N ALA A 182 12.92 -1.83 10.04
CA ALA A 182 12.23 -0.80 9.27
C ALA A 182 11.07 -0.15 10.02
N VAL A 183 10.76 1.07 9.62
CA VAL A 183 9.45 1.69 9.79
C VAL A 183 8.75 1.66 8.44
N ILE A 184 7.56 1.08 8.36
CA ILE A 184 6.70 1.12 7.18
C ILE A 184 5.49 2.00 7.46
N VAL A 185 5.25 2.97 6.59
CA VAL A 185 4.15 3.92 6.73
C VAL A 185 3.27 3.92 5.48
N ALA A 186 1.97 3.66 5.66
CA ALA A 186 0.99 3.89 4.62
C ALA A 186 0.77 5.40 4.47
N ALA A 187 1.14 5.97 3.34
CA ALA A 187 0.89 7.38 3.06
C ALA A 187 -0.63 7.65 3.08
N ASP A 188 -1.05 8.64 3.86
CA ASP A 188 -2.46 8.95 4.05
C ASP A 188 -2.76 10.40 3.68
N TYR A 189 -3.55 10.59 2.63
CA TYR A 189 -3.97 11.91 2.14
C TYR A 189 -4.80 12.71 3.17
N ARG A 190 -5.40 12.05 4.15
CA ARG A 190 -6.15 12.72 5.23
C ARG A 190 -5.26 13.46 6.22
N ASN A 191 -3.97 13.12 6.26
CA ASN A 191 -2.98 13.68 7.16
C ASN A 191 -1.92 14.51 6.44
N PHE A 192 -2.23 15.07 5.28
CA PHE A 192 -1.28 15.83 4.46
C PHE A 192 -0.58 16.97 5.22
N GLU A 193 -1.33 17.73 6.01
CA GLU A 193 -0.78 18.85 6.79
C GLU A 193 0.25 18.37 7.83
N LEU A 194 -0.02 17.25 8.47
CA LEU A 194 0.89 16.64 9.44
C LEU A 194 2.11 16.00 8.77
N GLY A 195 2.01 15.63 7.52
CA GLY A 195 3.11 15.02 6.75
C GLY A 195 4.36 15.89 6.69
N SER A 196 4.21 17.21 6.65
CA SER A 196 5.33 18.16 6.60
C SER A 196 6.27 18.08 7.81
N THR A 197 5.79 17.59 8.95
CA THR A 197 6.57 17.39 10.17
C THR A 197 6.84 15.92 10.45
N PHE A 198 5.86 15.07 10.21
CA PHE A 198 5.92 13.66 10.54
C PHE A 198 6.87 12.85 9.65
N TYR A 199 6.88 13.08 8.34
CA TYR A 199 7.81 12.38 7.44
C TYR A 199 9.28 12.75 7.70
N PRO A 200 9.66 14.02 7.89
CA PRO A 200 11.01 14.35 8.34
C PRO A 200 11.41 13.68 9.65
N PHE A 201 10.51 13.63 10.65
CA PHE A 201 10.74 12.88 11.89
C PHE A 201 11.02 11.39 11.62
N LEU A 202 10.18 10.72 10.82
CA LEU A 202 10.38 9.30 10.46
C LEU A 202 11.73 9.09 9.76
N ARG A 203 12.10 10.00 8.86
CA ARG A 203 13.39 9.94 8.17
C ARG A 203 14.56 10.10 9.13
N GLU A 204 14.47 11.04 10.05
CA GLU A 204 15.52 11.30 11.03
C GLU A 204 15.70 10.14 12.01
N ILE A 205 14.61 9.65 12.62
CA ILE A 205 14.68 8.58 13.61
C ILE A 205 15.17 7.27 13.01
N THR A 206 14.71 6.94 11.79
CA THR A 206 15.19 5.73 11.10
C THR A 206 16.67 5.83 10.74
N ARG A 207 17.12 6.99 10.24
CA ARG A 207 18.53 7.24 9.93
C ARG A 207 19.41 7.14 11.17
N LYS A 208 19.01 7.78 12.27
CA LYS A 208 19.74 7.77 13.55
C LYS A 208 19.94 6.35 14.07
N ASN A 209 18.93 5.50 13.92
CA ASN A 209 18.94 4.14 14.41
C ASN A 209 19.39 3.09 13.37
N GLY A 210 19.75 3.49 12.15
CA GLY A 210 20.17 2.58 11.08
C GLY A 210 19.07 1.63 10.62
N ALA A 211 17.80 2.03 10.76
CA ALA A 211 16.64 1.33 10.22
C ALA A 211 16.26 1.88 8.84
N LEU A 212 15.53 1.12 8.05
CA LEU A 212 15.01 1.60 6.78
C LEU A 212 13.65 2.27 6.95
N LEU A 213 13.37 3.26 6.10
CA LEU A 213 12.05 3.87 5.99
C LEU A 213 11.40 3.39 4.69
N ILE A 214 10.21 2.81 4.80
CA ILE A 214 9.42 2.30 3.69
C ILE A 214 8.16 3.14 3.59
N TYR A 215 7.98 3.83 2.45
CA TYR A 215 6.72 4.49 2.10
C TYR A 215 5.85 3.53 1.31
N ASP A 216 4.69 3.19 1.86
CA ASP A 216 3.65 2.49 1.14
C ASP A 216 2.73 3.53 0.48
N GLU A 217 2.92 3.68 -0.81
CA GLU A 217 2.18 4.63 -1.65
C GLU A 217 1.14 3.95 -2.56
N ILE A 218 0.64 2.80 -2.17
CA ILE A 218 -0.39 2.08 -2.94
C ILE A 218 -1.62 2.96 -3.17
N VAL A 219 -1.97 3.82 -2.21
CA VAL A 219 -3.09 4.77 -2.33
C VAL A 219 -2.67 6.10 -2.93
N THR A 220 -1.49 6.61 -2.61
CA THR A 220 -1.07 7.99 -2.93
C THR A 220 -0.17 8.10 -4.17
N GLY A 221 0.58 7.06 -4.50
CA GLY A 221 1.52 7.07 -5.61
C GLY A 221 0.86 7.46 -6.94
N PHE A 222 1.49 8.36 -7.69
CA PHE A 222 1.01 8.91 -8.97
C PHE A 222 -0.34 9.67 -8.88
N ARG A 223 -0.82 9.98 -7.68
CA ARG A 223 -2.09 10.70 -7.47
C ARG A 223 -1.89 12.09 -6.89
N VAL A 224 -0.90 12.25 -6.03
CA VAL A 224 -0.59 13.56 -5.41
C VAL A 224 0.50 14.30 -6.19
N ALA A 225 1.46 13.57 -6.72
CA ALA A 225 2.50 14.06 -7.61
C ALA A 225 2.94 12.93 -8.55
N LEU A 226 3.78 13.26 -9.56
CA LEU A 226 4.28 12.28 -10.53
C LEU A 226 5.19 11.23 -9.87
N GLY A 227 5.92 11.59 -8.86
CA GLY A 227 6.83 10.70 -8.13
C GLY A 227 6.29 10.17 -6.79
N GLY A 228 5.00 10.42 -6.52
CA GLY A 228 4.37 10.07 -5.25
C GLY A 228 4.40 11.19 -4.22
#